data_baa39b9e4df8bd289e7207c06316ab67
#
_entry.id   baa39b9e4df8bd289e7207c06316ab67
#
_cell.length_a   1.000
_cell.length_b   1.000
_cell.length_c   1.000
_cell.angle_alpha   90.00
_cell.angle_beta   90.00
_cell.angle_gamma   90.00
#
_symmetry.space_group_name_H-M   'P 1'
#
loop_
_entity.id
_entity.type
_entity.pdbx_description
1 polymer ?
#
loop_
_entity_poly.entity_id
_entity_poly.type
_entity_poly.pdbx_seq_one_letter_code
_entity_poly.pdbx_strand_id
1 'polypeptide(L)'
;LPHHKAKGRVNWDKTTLTLPLIERANREGLEVELDQYPYTASATYLGVYIPQKFQAQGRAHTLELLRDKNARQEIRKAMEQVNPLEESNFQNAGFAGTLISRSPNHPEVEGLTVAELAEKWGKDPFDAAFDLLLEDNFDTDGIYFMMSEKDVIRVLQYRRTMVGTDGGGVLPGQITHPRIVGSFPQILGRY
;
A
#
# COMPACT_ATOMS: atom_id res chain seq x y z
N LEU A 1 6.06 17.60 0.36
CA LEU A 1 5.23 16.51 0.88
C LEU A 1 5.35 15.32 -0.08
N PRO A 2 6.06 14.24 0.33
CA PRO A 2 6.25 13.08 -0.53
C PRO A 2 4.95 12.32 -0.77
N HIS A 3 4.75 11.89 -2.02
CA HIS A 3 3.66 11.02 -2.46
C HIS A 3 2.27 11.47 -2.00
N HIS A 4 1.93 12.72 -2.33
CA HIS A 4 0.64 13.30 -1.96
C HIS A 4 -0.52 12.56 -2.65
N LYS A 5 -1.32 11.81 -1.90
CA LYS A 5 -2.34 10.88 -2.41
C LYS A 5 -3.58 10.84 -1.54
N ALA A 6 -4.71 10.45 -2.17
CA ALA A 6 -5.94 10.09 -1.49
C ALA A 6 -6.11 8.56 -1.57
N LYS A 7 -5.65 7.84 -0.53
CA LYS A 7 -5.71 6.39 -0.46
C LYS A 7 -7.04 5.89 0.11
N GLY A 8 -7.62 4.86 -0.55
CA GLY A 8 -8.91 4.27 -0.20
C GLY A 8 -10.11 5.06 -0.74
N ARG A 9 -11.15 4.32 -1.12
CA ARG A 9 -12.34 4.90 -1.78
C ARG A 9 -13.00 6.02 -0.97
N VAL A 10 -13.00 5.91 0.35
CA VAL A 10 -13.56 6.93 1.25
C VAL A 10 -12.82 8.27 1.23
N ASN A 11 -11.60 8.27 0.70
CA ASN A 11 -10.75 9.44 0.58
C ASN A 11 -10.64 9.98 -0.85
N TRP A 12 -11.19 9.29 -1.84
CA TRP A 12 -11.16 9.77 -3.21
C TRP A 12 -11.80 11.15 -3.34
N ASP A 13 -11.28 11.97 -4.23
CA ASP A 13 -11.58 13.40 -4.43
C ASP A 13 -11.12 14.35 -3.29
N LYS A 14 -10.62 13.85 -2.14
CA LYS A 14 -10.14 14.72 -1.05
C LYS A 14 -8.90 15.56 -1.42
N THR A 15 -8.23 15.26 -2.53
CA THR A 15 -7.18 16.14 -3.07
C THR A 15 -7.74 17.53 -3.45
N THR A 16 -9.05 17.67 -3.71
CA THR A 16 -9.74 18.95 -3.86
C THR A 16 -9.70 19.81 -2.59
N LEU A 17 -9.59 19.17 -1.44
CA LEU A 17 -9.52 19.82 -0.13
C LEU A 17 -8.08 20.11 0.30
N THR A 18 -7.16 19.17 0.02
CA THR A 18 -5.78 19.26 0.48
C THR A 18 -4.95 20.24 -0.35
N LEU A 19 -5.12 20.30 -1.68
CA LEU A 19 -4.39 21.24 -2.52
C LEU A 19 -4.63 22.72 -2.15
N PRO A 20 -5.87 23.18 -1.88
CA PRO A 20 -6.10 24.53 -1.36
C PRO A 20 -5.41 24.83 -0.03
N LEU A 21 -5.25 23.84 0.86
CA LEU A 21 -4.51 24.01 2.12
C LEU A 21 -3.03 24.25 1.86
N ILE A 22 -2.44 23.48 0.93
CA ILE A 22 -1.04 23.63 0.50
C ILE A 22 -0.84 25.00 -0.17
N GLU A 23 -1.77 25.41 -1.03
CA GLU A 23 -1.72 26.74 -1.68
C GLU A 23 -1.81 27.87 -0.66
N ARG A 24 -2.64 27.73 0.37
CA ARG A 24 -2.72 28.69 1.47
C ARG A 24 -1.40 28.76 2.24
N ALA A 25 -0.82 27.61 2.62
CA ALA A 25 0.46 27.56 3.30
C ALA A 25 1.57 28.28 2.50
N ASN A 26 1.61 28.06 1.18
CA ASN A 26 2.56 28.74 0.30
C ASN A 26 2.34 30.27 0.25
N ARG A 27 1.08 30.75 0.28
CA ARG A 27 0.77 32.19 0.35
C ARG A 27 1.16 32.79 1.69
N GLU A 28 1.14 32.01 2.76
CA GLU A 28 1.55 32.44 4.11
C GLU A 28 3.08 32.38 4.32
N GLY A 29 3.84 32.07 3.26
CA GLY A 29 5.31 32.07 3.26
C GLY A 29 5.96 30.72 3.60
N LEU A 30 5.18 29.64 3.70
CA LEU A 30 5.72 28.29 3.85
C LEU A 30 6.00 27.71 2.45
N GLU A 31 7.23 27.27 2.21
CA GLU A 31 7.59 26.62 0.95
C GLU A 31 7.20 25.15 1.00
N VAL A 32 6.03 24.82 0.43
CA VAL A 32 5.52 23.43 0.37
C VAL A 32 5.44 22.99 -1.09
N GLU A 33 6.26 22.01 -1.41
CA GLU A 33 6.28 21.31 -2.70
C GLU A 33 5.71 19.89 -2.52
N LEU A 34 5.21 19.31 -3.61
CA LEU A 34 4.68 17.94 -3.65
C LEU A 34 5.55 17.07 -4.56
N ASP A 35 5.54 15.79 -4.31
CA ASP A 35 5.94 14.80 -5.31
C ASP A 35 4.92 13.67 -5.40
N GLN A 36 4.84 13.03 -6.56
CA GLN A 36 3.95 11.90 -6.81
C GLN A 36 4.43 11.08 -7.99
N TYR A 37 4.24 9.77 -7.94
CA TYR A 37 4.34 8.89 -9.11
C TYR A 37 2.99 8.75 -9.81
N PRO A 38 2.97 8.53 -11.15
CA PRO A 38 1.75 8.53 -11.97
C PRO A 38 1.04 7.16 -11.97
N TYR A 39 0.72 6.62 -10.79
CA TYR A 39 0.05 5.32 -10.67
C TYR A 39 -0.98 5.32 -9.56
N THR A 40 -2.03 4.51 -9.72
CA THR A 40 -3.14 4.35 -8.77
C THR A 40 -2.89 3.27 -7.72
N ALA A 41 -1.72 2.64 -7.75
CA ALA A 41 -1.29 1.66 -6.78
C ALA A 41 -0.06 2.14 -5.98
N SER A 42 0.16 1.57 -4.83
CA SER A 42 1.40 1.68 -4.06
C SER A 42 2.02 0.30 -3.86
N ALA A 43 3.26 0.24 -3.38
CA ALA A 43 3.93 -1.02 -3.06
C ALA A 43 4.69 -0.91 -1.75
N THR A 44 4.55 -1.94 -0.91
CA THR A 44 5.29 -2.11 0.34
C THR A 44 5.13 -3.57 0.82
N TYR A 45 5.77 -3.94 1.92
CA TYR A 45 5.64 -5.29 2.48
C TYR A 45 4.21 -5.59 2.95
N LEU A 46 3.79 -6.87 2.86
CA LEU A 46 2.42 -7.29 3.20
C LEU A 46 2.11 -7.15 4.69
N GLY A 47 3.13 -7.17 5.55
CA GLY A 47 2.98 -7.00 6.98
C GLY A 47 2.33 -5.67 7.41
N VAL A 48 2.20 -4.67 6.53
CA VAL A 48 1.41 -3.44 6.81
C VAL A 48 -0.09 -3.72 7.03
N TYR A 49 -0.57 -4.93 6.74
CA TYR A 49 -1.92 -5.38 7.10
C TYR A 49 -2.11 -5.48 8.61
N ILE A 50 -1.05 -5.89 9.31
CA ILE A 50 -1.08 -6.07 10.76
C ILE A 50 -1.02 -4.69 11.44
N PRO A 51 -2.01 -4.31 12.26
CA PRO A 51 -2.00 -3.03 12.95
C PRO A 51 -0.74 -2.83 13.79
N GLN A 52 -0.22 -1.60 13.79
CA GLN A 52 1.09 -1.28 14.36
C GLN A 52 1.26 -1.68 15.83
N LYS A 53 0.17 -1.65 16.62
CA LYS A 53 0.19 -2.08 18.03
C LYS A 53 0.65 -3.53 18.22
N PHE A 54 0.41 -4.42 17.25
CA PHE A 54 0.86 -5.82 17.29
C PHE A 54 2.29 -6.00 16.78
N GLN A 55 2.83 -4.99 16.11
CA GLN A 55 4.20 -4.99 15.60
C GLN A 55 5.19 -4.25 16.51
N ALA A 56 4.71 -3.56 17.54
CA ALA A 56 5.50 -2.68 18.42
C ALA A 56 6.66 -3.38 19.15
N GLN A 57 6.56 -4.69 19.36
CA GLN A 57 7.60 -5.50 20.00
C GLN A 57 8.54 -6.19 18.99
N GLY A 58 8.41 -5.84 17.71
CA GLY A 58 9.27 -6.32 16.62
C GLY A 58 8.77 -7.61 15.95
N ARG A 59 9.45 -7.95 14.86
CA ARG A 59 9.07 -9.04 13.94
C ARG A 59 8.89 -10.40 14.63
N ALA A 60 9.81 -10.79 15.49
CA ALA A 60 9.76 -12.10 16.17
C ALA A 60 8.47 -12.25 17.00
N HIS A 61 8.12 -11.23 17.78
CA HIS A 61 6.89 -11.23 18.55
C HIS A 61 5.64 -11.24 17.66
N THR A 62 5.62 -10.46 16.57
CA THR A 62 4.51 -10.50 15.62
C THR A 62 4.29 -11.89 15.04
N LEU A 63 5.37 -12.60 14.69
CA LEU A 63 5.29 -13.99 14.21
C LEU A 63 4.76 -14.95 15.28
N GLU A 64 5.08 -14.74 16.55
CA GLU A 64 4.49 -15.52 17.66
C GLU A 64 2.99 -15.28 17.77
N LEU A 65 2.54 -14.02 17.70
CA LEU A 65 1.11 -13.68 17.67
C LEU A 65 0.38 -14.33 16.49
N LEU A 66 0.99 -14.36 15.31
CA LEU A 66 0.40 -15.01 14.14
C LEU A 66 0.34 -16.54 14.24
N ARG A 67 1.06 -17.18 15.16
CA ARG A 67 0.92 -18.63 15.45
C ARG A 67 -0.22 -18.93 16.43
N ASP A 68 -0.62 -17.96 17.24
CA ASP A 68 -1.68 -18.13 18.23
C ASP A 68 -3.06 -17.80 17.65
N LYS A 69 -4.01 -18.73 17.75
CA LYS A 69 -5.35 -18.58 17.18
C LYS A 69 -6.16 -17.45 17.82
N ASN A 70 -5.99 -17.19 19.10
CA ASN A 70 -6.72 -16.13 19.79
C ASN A 70 -6.15 -14.75 19.40
N ALA A 71 -4.82 -14.65 19.32
CA ALA A 71 -4.15 -13.44 18.84
C ALA A 71 -4.54 -13.11 17.38
N ARG A 72 -4.64 -14.11 16.48
CA ARG A 72 -5.17 -13.89 15.12
C ARG A 72 -6.56 -13.28 15.12
N GLN A 73 -7.46 -13.74 16.02
CA GLN A 73 -8.81 -13.18 16.12
C GLN A 73 -8.79 -11.71 16.57
N GLU A 74 -7.91 -11.37 17.51
CA GLU A 74 -7.74 -9.99 17.97
C GLU A 74 -7.15 -9.09 16.87
N ILE A 75 -6.14 -9.60 16.14
CA ILE A 75 -5.57 -8.90 14.99
C ILE A 75 -6.65 -8.67 13.93
N ARG A 76 -7.41 -9.70 13.56
CA ARG A 76 -8.52 -9.60 12.60
C ARG A 76 -9.53 -8.53 13.01
N LYS A 77 -10.02 -8.55 14.25
CA LYS A 77 -10.93 -7.52 14.77
C LYS A 77 -10.35 -6.12 14.64
N ALA A 78 -9.06 -5.97 14.95
CA ALA A 78 -8.39 -4.68 14.84
C ALA A 78 -8.20 -4.24 13.38
N MET A 79 -7.96 -5.16 12.45
CA MET A 79 -7.90 -4.87 11.02
C MET A 79 -9.25 -4.43 10.45
N GLU A 80 -10.34 -5.01 10.94
CA GLU A 80 -11.71 -4.69 10.53
C GLU A 80 -12.23 -3.37 11.14
N GLN A 81 -11.64 -2.90 12.23
CA GLN A 81 -12.01 -1.64 12.87
C GLN A 81 -11.37 -0.44 12.15
N VAL A 82 -12.23 0.51 11.74
CA VAL A 82 -11.75 1.78 11.19
C VAL A 82 -11.20 2.65 12.31
N ASN A 83 -9.90 2.93 12.30
CA ASN A 83 -9.30 3.94 13.14
C ASN A 83 -9.00 5.19 12.28
N PRO A 84 -9.71 6.32 12.48
CA PRO A 84 -9.52 7.52 11.67
C PRO A 84 -8.14 8.19 11.86
N LEU A 85 -7.38 7.77 12.89
CA LEU A 85 -6.04 8.28 13.18
C LEU A 85 -4.92 7.39 12.60
N GLU A 86 -5.27 6.24 12.03
CA GLU A 86 -4.30 5.30 11.45
C GLU A 86 -4.63 5.02 9.97
N GLU A 87 -3.60 5.04 9.14
CA GLU A 87 -3.74 4.57 7.77
C GLU A 87 -3.68 3.05 7.73
N SER A 88 -4.67 2.40 7.08
CA SER A 88 -4.70 0.96 6.88
C SER A 88 -4.71 0.61 5.40
N ASN A 89 -3.63 0.02 4.91
CA ASN A 89 -3.58 -0.49 3.54
C ASN A 89 -4.60 -1.62 3.32
N PHE A 90 -4.87 -2.43 4.35
CA PHE A 90 -5.91 -3.45 4.31
C PHE A 90 -7.30 -2.83 4.05
N GLN A 91 -7.70 -1.82 4.81
CA GLN A 91 -9.00 -1.17 4.63
C GLN A 91 -9.10 -0.40 3.30
N ASN A 92 -7.98 0.12 2.81
CA ASN A 92 -7.94 0.90 1.58
C ASN A 92 -7.96 0.04 0.31
N ALA A 93 -7.30 -1.11 0.30
CA ALA A 93 -7.18 -2.00 -0.86
C ALA A 93 -8.01 -3.29 -0.70
N GLY A 94 -8.10 -3.83 0.51
CA GLY A 94 -8.68 -5.13 0.77
C GLY A 94 -7.90 -6.29 0.15
N PHE A 95 -8.38 -7.51 0.34
CA PHE A 95 -7.73 -8.70 -0.18
C PHE A 95 -7.71 -8.76 -1.72
N ALA A 96 -8.79 -8.32 -2.36
CA ALA A 96 -8.89 -8.30 -3.82
C ALA A 96 -8.09 -7.17 -4.48
N GLY A 97 -7.81 -6.09 -3.75
CA GLY A 97 -7.00 -4.97 -4.24
C GLY A 97 -5.53 -5.05 -3.86
N THR A 98 -5.07 -6.17 -3.29
CA THR A 98 -3.66 -6.38 -2.92
C THR A 98 -3.09 -7.55 -3.69
N LEU A 99 -2.13 -7.28 -4.57
CA LEU A 99 -1.40 -8.28 -5.35
C LEU A 99 -0.10 -8.62 -4.62
N ILE A 100 0.20 -9.92 -4.49
CA ILE A 100 1.45 -10.43 -3.94
C ILE A 100 2.53 -10.24 -5.00
N SER A 101 3.51 -9.39 -4.76
CA SER A 101 4.57 -9.09 -5.74
C SER A 101 5.85 -9.88 -5.48
N ARG A 102 6.07 -10.31 -4.24
CA ARG A 102 7.19 -11.16 -3.85
C ARG A 102 6.82 -12.04 -2.66
N SER A 103 7.12 -13.32 -2.77
CA SER A 103 6.96 -14.32 -1.73
C SER A 103 8.13 -15.31 -1.79
N PRO A 104 9.16 -15.13 -0.93
CA PRO A 104 10.40 -15.91 -1.03
C PRO A 104 10.23 -17.42 -0.90
N ASN A 105 9.28 -17.88 -0.09
CA ASN A 105 9.03 -19.30 0.13
C ASN A 105 7.87 -19.85 -0.72
N HIS A 106 7.09 -18.98 -1.34
CA HIS A 106 5.94 -19.33 -2.19
C HIS A 106 5.94 -18.52 -3.51
N PRO A 107 6.98 -18.67 -4.36
CA PRO A 107 7.04 -17.92 -5.62
C PRO A 107 5.86 -18.25 -6.56
N GLU A 108 5.18 -19.39 -6.38
CA GLU A 108 4.01 -19.80 -7.16
C GLU A 108 2.72 -19.02 -6.83
N VAL A 109 2.75 -18.14 -5.83
CA VAL A 109 1.64 -17.24 -5.50
C VAL A 109 1.91 -15.78 -5.91
N GLU A 110 3.11 -15.48 -6.38
CA GLU A 110 3.42 -14.17 -6.91
C GLU A 110 2.55 -13.86 -8.14
N GLY A 111 2.00 -12.66 -8.18
CA GLY A 111 1.04 -12.23 -9.20
C GLY A 111 -0.41 -12.53 -8.86
N LEU A 112 -0.71 -13.32 -7.83
CA LEU A 112 -2.07 -13.49 -7.32
C LEU A 112 -2.43 -12.34 -6.38
N THR A 113 -3.72 -12.01 -6.31
CA THR A 113 -4.24 -11.21 -5.20
C THR A 113 -4.33 -12.06 -3.93
N VAL A 114 -4.39 -11.42 -2.76
CA VAL A 114 -4.59 -12.16 -1.50
C VAL A 114 -5.93 -12.90 -1.48
N ALA A 115 -6.96 -12.38 -2.19
CA ALA A 115 -8.23 -13.09 -2.36
C ALA A 115 -8.06 -14.37 -3.18
N GLU A 116 -7.35 -14.33 -4.32
CA GLU A 116 -7.05 -15.50 -5.14
C GLU A 116 -6.14 -16.50 -4.43
N LEU A 117 -5.20 -16.02 -3.59
CA LEU A 117 -4.42 -16.88 -2.70
C LEU A 117 -5.33 -17.68 -1.76
N ALA A 118 -6.29 -17.00 -1.12
CA ALA A 118 -7.23 -17.64 -0.20
C ALA A 118 -8.06 -18.72 -0.90
N GLU A 119 -8.56 -18.45 -2.10
CA GLU A 119 -9.26 -19.43 -2.94
C GLU A 119 -8.36 -20.62 -3.28
N LYS A 120 -7.12 -20.37 -3.74
CA LYS A 120 -6.13 -21.41 -4.09
C LYS A 120 -5.79 -22.30 -2.91
N TRP A 121 -5.69 -21.75 -1.71
CA TRP A 121 -5.38 -22.49 -0.50
C TRP A 121 -6.61 -23.07 0.21
N GLY A 122 -7.84 -22.71 -0.22
CA GLY A 122 -9.09 -23.15 0.43
C GLY A 122 -9.21 -22.63 1.86
N LYS A 123 -8.73 -21.41 2.14
CA LYS A 123 -8.67 -20.79 3.45
C LYS A 123 -9.50 -19.50 3.50
N ASP A 124 -9.86 -19.09 4.72
CA ASP A 124 -10.33 -17.71 4.96
C ASP A 124 -9.23 -16.72 4.54
N PRO A 125 -9.55 -15.57 3.91
CA PRO A 125 -8.54 -14.63 3.42
C PRO A 125 -7.62 -14.05 4.50
N PHE A 126 -8.08 -13.87 5.73
CA PHE A 126 -7.22 -13.47 6.85
C PHE A 126 -6.21 -14.57 7.18
N ASP A 127 -6.69 -15.81 7.28
CA ASP A 127 -5.80 -16.94 7.57
C ASP A 127 -4.79 -17.17 6.46
N ALA A 128 -5.19 -17.05 5.20
CA ALA A 128 -4.28 -17.15 4.06
C ALA A 128 -3.17 -16.08 4.12
N ALA A 129 -3.54 -14.81 4.41
CA ALA A 129 -2.57 -13.73 4.57
C ALA A 129 -1.63 -13.94 5.76
N PHE A 130 -2.17 -14.41 6.91
CA PHE A 130 -1.37 -14.67 8.12
C PHE A 130 -0.42 -15.84 7.93
N ASP A 131 -0.87 -16.91 7.27
CA ASP A 131 -0.04 -18.07 6.98
C ASP A 131 1.08 -17.69 6.00
N LEU A 132 0.79 -16.94 4.94
CA LEU A 132 1.80 -16.45 4.01
C LEU A 132 2.87 -15.61 4.73
N LEU A 133 2.44 -14.68 5.59
CA LEU A 133 3.36 -13.88 6.40
C LEU A 133 4.23 -14.73 7.34
N LEU A 134 3.66 -15.79 7.93
CA LEU A 134 4.41 -16.73 8.77
C LEU A 134 5.43 -17.52 7.96
N GLU A 135 5.00 -18.12 6.85
CA GLU A 135 5.81 -19.01 6.02
C GLU A 135 6.94 -18.24 5.33
N ASP A 136 6.70 -16.98 4.90
CA ASP A 136 7.71 -16.07 4.38
C ASP A 136 8.52 -15.37 5.48
N ASN A 137 8.31 -15.72 6.73
CA ASN A 137 8.96 -15.06 7.84
C ASN A 137 8.80 -13.52 7.78
N PHE A 138 7.61 -13.02 7.45
CA PHE A 138 7.27 -11.60 7.32
C PHE A 138 7.99 -10.86 6.18
N ASP A 139 8.51 -11.57 5.17
CA ASP A 139 9.28 -11.03 4.05
C ASP A 139 8.51 -11.08 2.72
N THR A 140 7.20 -10.92 2.77
CA THR A 140 6.29 -10.85 1.63
C THR A 140 6.07 -9.39 1.23
N ASP A 141 6.13 -9.08 -0.09
CA ASP A 141 5.81 -7.76 -0.63
C ASP A 141 4.48 -7.75 -1.37
N GLY A 142 3.80 -6.60 -1.34
CA GLY A 142 2.51 -6.40 -2.00
C GLY A 142 2.40 -5.09 -2.79
N ILE A 143 1.54 -5.12 -3.81
CA ILE A 143 1.10 -3.95 -4.58
C ILE A 143 -0.37 -3.70 -4.24
N TYR A 144 -0.70 -2.47 -3.84
CA TYR A 144 -2.00 -2.08 -3.30
C TYR A 144 -2.72 -1.12 -4.25
N PHE A 145 -3.80 -1.58 -4.87
CA PHE A 145 -4.64 -0.79 -5.78
C PHE A 145 -5.70 -0.04 -4.98
N MET A 146 -5.44 1.22 -4.65
CA MET A 146 -6.27 1.95 -3.70
C MET A 146 -6.47 3.43 -4.00
N MET A 147 -5.93 3.96 -5.09
CA MET A 147 -6.02 5.38 -5.44
C MET A 147 -6.89 5.60 -6.69
N SER A 148 -7.45 6.80 -6.79
CA SER A 148 -8.22 7.26 -7.94
C SER A 148 -7.31 7.90 -8.98
N GLU A 149 -7.48 7.54 -10.25
CA GLU A 149 -6.79 8.19 -11.38
C GLU A 149 -7.08 9.70 -11.41
N LYS A 150 -8.30 10.10 -11.06
CA LYS A 150 -8.72 11.50 -11.03
C LYS A 150 -7.91 12.31 -10.00
N ASP A 151 -7.64 11.72 -8.84
CA ASP A 151 -6.78 12.37 -7.84
C ASP A 151 -5.32 12.39 -8.28
N VAL A 152 -4.82 11.32 -8.90
CA VAL A 152 -3.47 11.28 -9.48
C VAL A 152 -3.28 12.41 -10.49
N ILE A 153 -4.19 12.55 -11.46
CA ILE A 153 -4.16 13.62 -12.47
C ILE A 153 -4.18 15.00 -11.81
N ARG A 154 -5.10 15.21 -10.88
CA ARG A 154 -5.26 16.51 -10.20
C ARG A 154 -3.98 16.96 -9.48
N VAL A 155 -3.33 16.03 -8.78
CA VAL A 155 -2.08 16.34 -8.09
C VAL A 155 -0.94 16.56 -9.08
N LEU A 156 -0.82 15.75 -10.15
CA LEU A 156 0.20 15.96 -11.19
C LEU A 156 0.05 17.29 -11.94
N GLN A 157 -1.17 17.80 -12.08
CA GLN A 157 -1.44 19.12 -12.69
C GLN A 157 -1.19 20.30 -11.75
N TYR A 158 -0.98 20.05 -10.45
CA TYR A 158 -0.68 21.14 -9.54
C TYR A 158 0.75 21.65 -9.76
N ARG A 159 0.88 22.97 -9.96
CA ARG A 159 2.12 23.65 -10.41
C ARG A 159 3.36 23.44 -9.55
N ARG A 160 3.20 22.99 -8.32
CA ARG A 160 4.28 22.69 -7.36
C ARG A 160 4.44 21.18 -7.13
N THR A 161 4.02 20.35 -8.07
CA THR A 161 4.21 18.91 -8.02
C THR A 161 5.37 18.49 -8.90
N MET A 162 6.27 17.73 -8.32
CA MET A 162 7.36 17.04 -9.01
C MET A 162 7.02 15.58 -9.24
N VAL A 163 7.63 14.95 -10.23
CA VAL A 163 7.52 13.51 -10.45
C VAL A 163 8.53 12.81 -9.53
N GLY A 164 8.03 12.12 -8.53
CA GLY A 164 8.79 11.20 -7.70
C GLY A 164 8.54 9.75 -8.11
N THR A 165 9.52 8.86 -7.98
CA THR A 165 9.36 7.45 -8.32
C THR A 165 8.99 6.57 -7.13
N ASP A 166 9.46 6.91 -5.93
CA ASP A 166 9.41 6.03 -4.74
C ASP A 166 9.92 4.61 -5.10
N GLY A 167 10.86 4.55 -6.03
CA GLY A 167 11.42 3.32 -6.57
C GLY A 167 12.64 2.86 -5.80
N GLY A 168 12.70 1.57 -5.51
CA GLY A 168 13.89 0.90 -4.99
C GLY A 168 14.63 0.12 -6.07
N GLY A 169 15.55 -0.73 -5.67
CA GLY A 169 16.18 -1.71 -6.57
C GLY A 169 15.19 -2.81 -6.97
N VAL A 170 15.40 -3.35 -8.16
CA VAL A 170 14.64 -4.51 -8.66
C VAL A 170 15.61 -5.54 -9.23
N LEU A 171 15.33 -6.82 -8.96
CA LEU A 171 16.08 -7.92 -9.57
C LEU A 171 15.39 -8.38 -10.87
N PRO A 172 16.14 -8.85 -11.87
CA PRO A 172 15.56 -9.43 -13.08
C PRO A 172 14.57 -10.55 -12.78
N GLY A 173 13.40 -10.53 -13.43
CA GLY A 173 12.35 -11.55 -13.25
C GLY A 173 11.43 -11.33 -12.05
N GLN A 174 11.69 -10.32 -11.23
CA GLN A 174 10.84 -9.99 -10.08
C GLN A 174 9.59 -9.22 -10.50
N ILE A 175 8.43 -9.60 -9.97
CA ILE A 175 7.21 -8.80 -10.09
C ILE A 175 7.39 -7.57 -9.19
N THR A 176 7.32 -6.39 -9.78
CA THR A 176 7.50 -5.14 -9.04
C THR A 176 6.55 -4.05 -9.53
N HIS A 177 6.34 -3.05 -8.70
CA HIS A 177 5.53 -1.89 -9.08
C HIS A 177 6.21 -1.13 -10.23
N PRO A 178 5.50 -0.83 -11.35
CA PRO A 178 6.09 -0.19 -12.52
C PRO A 178 6.66 1.22 -12.24
N ARG A 179 6.33 1.84 -11.10
CA ARG A 179 6.87 3.14 -10.71
C ARG A 179 8.40 3.21 -10.67
N ILE A 180 9.06 2.05 -10.49
CA ILE A 180 10.52 1.98 -10.38
C ILE A 180 11.20 2.46 -11.66
N VAL A 181 10.69 2.04 -12.81
CA VAL A 181 11.27 2.37 -14.13
C VAL A 181 10.35 3.17 -15.04
N GLY A 182 9.05 3.15 -14.75
CA GLY A 182 8.00 3.67 -15.64
C GLY A 182 7.49 5.06 -15.28
N SER A 183 7.84 5.67 -14.14
CA SER A 183 7.24 6.93 -13.72
C SER A 183 7.45 8.06 -14.72
N PHE A 184 8.67 8.28 -15.19
CA PHE A 184 8.94 9.35 -16.17
C PHE A 184 8.40 9.03 -17.55
N PRO A 185 8.58 7.81 -18.12
CA PRO A 185 7.93 7.44 -19.37
C PRO A 185 6.39 7.57 -19.32
N GLN A 186 5.76 7.20 -18.21
CA GLN A 186 4.31 7.32 -18.04
C GLN A 186 3.82 8.79 -18.09
N ILE A 187 4.56 9.71 -17.48
CA ILE A 187 4.27 11.14 -17.56
C ILE A 187 4.38 11.65 -19.00
N LEU A 188 5.45 11.29 -19.70
CA LEU A 188 5.69 11.78 -21.05
C LEU A 188 4.77 11.16 -22.12
N GLY A 189 4.25 9.96 -21.88
CA GLY A 189 3.46 9.22 -22.86
C GLY A 189 1.96 9.21 -22.61
N ARG A 190 1.51 9.48 -21.37
CA ARG A 190 0.10 9.39 -21.00
C ARG A 190 -0.48 10.68 -20.41
N TYR A 191 0.29 11.43 -19.65
CA TYR A 191 -0.11 12.66 -18.97
C TYR A 191 0.53 13.89 -19.60
#